data_37e5725e4bc440ccc4b8e54d92af78eb
#
_entry.id   37e5725e4bc440ccc4b8e54d92af78eb
#
_cell.length_a   1.000
_cell.length_b   1.000
_cell.length_c   1.000
_cell.angle_alpha   90.00
_cell.angle_beta   90.00
_cell.angle_gamma   90.00
#
_symmetry.space_group_name_H-M   'P 1'
#
loop_
_entity.id
_entity.type
_entity.pdbx_description
1 polymer ?
#
loop_
_entity_poly.entity_id
_entity_poly.type
_entity_poly.pdbx_seq_one_letter_code
_entity_poly.pdbx_strand_id
1 'polypeptide(L)'
;VNTDGEVNGSSDTYVAWNWLGANGTASNSNGSITATVSANTTSGCSIVKWSGSGSNATIGHGLGVAPSVVITKSIGGSSAWGVYHISLGNTKILFLNETGAVGTNVAYWNNTSPTSSVFTVGSDAAVNHSGNDMIAYCFTEITNYSKFGFYVGDALNKGGPFVYTGFRPAWIMIKRTDGADTWTMYDNKRIGYNVDNNPLFANATTTESTDDDLDILSNGFKIKRNSGRINTDGANMVYMAFAENPFVTSTDNGSIPATAR
;
A
#
# COMPACT_ATOMS: atom_id res chain seq x y z
N VAL A 1 -22.50 15.06 -2.75
CA VAL A 1 -22.04 14.00 -1.83
C VAL A 1 -23.29 13.27 -1.37
N ASN A 2 -23.30 11.96 -1.46
CA ASN A 2 -24.45 11.12 -1.09
C ASN A 2 -24.64 11.14 0.43
N THR A 3 -25.83 10.77 0.91
CA THR A 3 -26.19 10.62 2.33
C THR A 3 -25.82 9.24 2.89
N ASP A 4 -24.96 8.50 2.20
CA ASP A 4 -24.48 7.19 2.62
C ASP A 4 -23.62 7.33 3.87
N GLY A 5 -23.96 6.62 4.93
CA GLY A 5 -23.29 6.67 6.22
C GLY A 5 -21.83 6.19 6.18
N GLU A 6 -21.42 5.42 5.17
CA GLU A 6 -20.04 4.97 5.02
C GLU A 6 -19.08 6.10 4.58
N VAL A 7 -19.59 7.14 3.93
CA VAL A 7 -18.76 8.21 3.36
C VAL A 7 -19.26 9.62 3.71
N ASN A 8 -20.46 9.76 4.29
CA ASN A 8 -21.05 11.06 4.62
C ASN A 8 -22.18 10.93 5.66
N GLY A 9 -22.02 10.15 6.71
CA GLY A 9 -22.95 10.06 7.83
C GLY A 9 -23.08 11.40 8.57
N SER A 10 -24.28 11.70 9.08
CA SER A 10 -24.52 12.93 9.82
C SER A 10 -23.79 12.87 11.17
N SER A 11 -22.99 13.91 11.45
CA SER A 11 -22.17 14.03 12.67
C SER A 11 -21.00 13.06 12.80
N ASP A 12 -20.72 12.26 11.78
CA ASP A 12 -19.52 11.41 11.76
C ASP A 12 -18.29 12.18 11.27
N THR A 13 -17.11 11.74 11.71
CA THR A 13 -15.82 12.30 11.28
C THR A 13 -15.14 11.32 10.33
N TYR A 14 -14.54 11.85 9.28
CA TYR A 14 -13.90 11.09 8.22
C TYR A 14 -12.47 11.53 8.01
N VAL A 15 -11.61 10.59 7.60
CA VAL A 15 -10.30 10.88 7.03
C VAL A 15 -10.24 10.34 5.60
N ALA A 16 -9.63 11.09 4.69
CA ALA A 16 -9.38 10.69 3.32
C ALA A 16 -7.91 10.89 2.98
N TRP A 17 -7.26 9.84 2.50
CA TRP A 17 -5.91 9.90 1.96
C TRP A 17 -6.01 9.84 0.44
N ASN A 18 -5.31 10.74 -0.24
CA ASN A 18 -5.40 10.88 -1.68
C ASN A 18 -3.99 10.80 -2.31
N TRP A 19 -3.85 9.95 -3.31
CA TRP A 19 -2.65 9.88 -4.14
C TRP A 19 -2.93 10.50 -5.50
N LEU A 20 -2.00 11.33 -5.96
CA LEU A 20 -2.11 11.96 -7.28
C LEU A 20 -1.86 10.91 -8.36
N GLY A 21 -2.93 10.51 -9.06
CA GLY A 21 -2.86 9.73 -10.28
C GLY A 21 -2.49 10.58 -11.50
N ALA A 22 -2.54 10.00 -12.69
CA ALA A 22 -2.39 10.76 -13.93
C ALA A 22 -3.67 11.52 -14.27
N ASN A 23 -3.52 12.56 -15.11
CA ASN A 23 -4.67 13.27 -15.68
C ASN A 23 -5.12 12.57 -16.98
N GLY A 24 -5.99 11.58 -16.83
CA GLY A 24 -6.52 10.77 -17.92
C GLY A 24 -6.02 9.34 -17.94
N THR A 25 -6.38 8.61 -18.99
CA THR A 25 -6.06 7.18 -19.18
C THR A 25 -5.50 6.92 -20.57
N ALA A 26 -4.71 5.85 -20.70
CA ALA A 26 -4.17 5.36 -21.96
C ALA A 26 -4.35 3.84 -22.06
N SER A 27 -4.44 3.33 -23.29
CA SER A 27 -4.36 1.89 -23.56
C SER A 27 -2.91 1.42 -23.40
N ASN A 28 -2.70 0.29 -22.75
CA ASN A 28 -1.40 -0.34 -22.57
C ASN A 28 -1.45 -1.81 -23.00
N SER A 29 -0.70 -2.14 -24.05
CA SER A 29 -0.60 -3.47 -24.63
C SER A 29 0.73 -4.18 -24.34
N ASN A 30 1.49 -3.72 -23.35
CA ASN A 30 2.77 -4.36 -22.98
C ASN A 30 2.59 -5.75 -22.37
N GLY A 31 1.43 -6.03 -21.77
CA GLY A 31 1.08 -7.33 -21.22
C GLY A 31 0.37 -8.23 -22.23
N SER A 32 0.13 -9.50 -21.87
CA SER A 32 -0.68 -10.44 -22.65
C SER A 32 -2.17 -10.06 -22.70
N ILE A 33 -2.63 -9.25 -21.73
CA ILE A 33 -3.95 -8.63 -21.72
C ILE A 33 -3.77 -7.12 -21.85
N THR A 34 -4.47 -6.51 -22.79
CA THR A 34 -4.51 -5.05 -22.94
C THR A 34 -5.22 -4.44 -21.74
N ALA A 35 -4.61 -3.45 -21.12
CA ALA A 35 -5.14 -2.73 -19.97
C ALA A 35 -5.41 -1.25 -20.28
N THR A 36 -6.31 -0.64 -19.51
CA THR A 36 -6.46 0.83 -19.44
C THR A 36 -5.69 1.31 -18.23
N VAL A 37 -4.77 2.26 -18.42
CA VAL A 37 -3.82 2.67 -17.40
C VAL A 37 -3.89 4.18 -17.19
N SER A 38 -3.92 4.59 -15.92
CA SER A 38 -3.68 5.96 -15.47
C SER A 38 -2.40 5.98 -14.64
N ALA A 39 -1.26 6.29 -15.25
CA ALA A 39 0.05 6.20 -14.64
C ALA A 39 0.69 7.58 -14.42
N ASN A 40 1.08 7.86 -13.18
CA ASN A 40 1.90 9.02 -12.82
C ASN A 40 3.30 8.53 -12.41
N THR A 41 4.25 8.64 -13.33
CA THR A 41 5.63 8.19 -13.10
C THR A 41 6.38 9.08 -12.10
N THR A 42 5.97 10.34 -11.92
CA THR A 42 6.57 11.25 -10.94
C THR A 42 6.22 10.86 -9.51
N SER A 43 4.94 10.51 -9.26
CA SER A 43 4.50 10.03 -7.95
C SER A 43 4.69 8.52 -7.76
N GLY A 44 5.08 7.79 -8.82
CA GLY A 44 5.25 6.34 -8.78
C GLY A 44 3.94 5.57 -8.55
N CYS A 45 2.80 6.13 -8.96
CA CYS A 45 1.47 5.55 -8.76
C CYS A 45 0.79 5.28 -10.11
N SER A 46 0.20 4.10 -10.27
CA SER A 46 -0.58 3.75 -11.45
C SER A 46 -1.86 3.02 -11.08
N ILE A 47 -2.96 3.38 -11.71
CA ILE A 47 -4.25 2.68 -11.64
C ILE A 47 -4.42 1.93 -12.95
N VAL A 48 -4.66 0.63 -12.87
CA VAL A 48 -4.69 -0.27 -14.02
C VAL A 48 -6.00 -1.04 -14.03
N LYS A 49 -6.74 -1.00 -15.14
CA LYS A 49 -7.97 -1.77 -15.34
C LYS A 49 -7.81 -2.75 -16.50
N TRP A 50 -8.25 -4.00 -16.32
CA TRP A 50 -8.30 -5.04 -17.37
C TRP A 50 -9.48 -5.97 -17.18
N SER A 51 -9.82 -6.74 -18.20
CA SER A 51 -10.79 -7.85 -18.09
C SER A 51 -10.08 -9.12 -17.64
N GLY A 52 -10.48 -9.68 -16.51
CA GLY A 52 -9.87 -10.86 -15.93
C GLY A 52 -10.12 -12.12 -16.75
N SER A 53 -9.07 -12.93 -16.91
CA SER A 53 -9.10 -14.16 -17.72
C SER A 53 -9.22 -15.44 -16.90
N GLY A 54 -8.94 -15.41 -15.58
CA GLY A 54 -8.83 -16.61 -14.73
C GLY A 54 -7.66 -17.53 -15.11
N SER A 55 -6.70 -17.04 -15.88
CA SER A 55 -5.51 -17.78 -16.34
C SER A 55 -4.27 -16.91 -16.19
N ASN A 56 -3.09 -17.52 -16.15
CA ASN A 56 -1.83 -16.78 -16.07
C ASN A 56 -1.75 -15.73 -17.20
N ALA A 57 -1.47 -14.49 -16.80
CA ALA A 57 -1.37 -13.37 -17.73
C ALA A 57 -0.39 -12.31 -17.22
N THR A 58 0.02 -11.41 -18.12
CA THR A 58 0.80 -10.22 -17.80
C THR A 58 0.00 -8.97 -18.11
N ILE A 59 0.12 -7.96 -17.24
CA ILE A 59 -0.65 -6.72 -17.32
C ILE A 59 0.32 -5.54 -17.32
N GLY A 60 0.20 -4.66 -18.31
CA GLY A 60 1.01 -3.44 -18.38
C GLY A 60 0.58 -2.41 -17.34
N HIS A 61 1.54 -1.82 -16.61
CA HIS A 61 1.26 -0.84 -15.53
C HIS A 61 1.69 0.60 -15.86
N GLY A 62 2.48 0.84 -16.88
CA GLY A 62 2.83 2.17 -17.38
C GLY A 62 3.81 2.99 -16.52
N LEU A 63 4.38 2.45 -15.44
CA LEU A 63 5.30 3.18 -14.57
C LEU A 63 6.74 3.30 -15.09
N GLY A 64 7.16 2.41 -16.01
CA GLY A 64 8.53 2.37 -16.51
C GLY A 64 9.57 1.78 -15.54
N VAL A 65 9.17 1.50 -14.31
CA VAL A 65 9.97 0.88 -13.24
C VAL A 65 9.11 -0.20 -12.58
N ALA A 66 9.70 -1.31 -12.16
CA ALA A 66 8.96 -2.39 -11.51
C ALA A 66 8.23 -1.89 -10.26
N PRO A 67 6.91 -2.14 -10.12
CA PRO A 67 6.19 -1.77 -8.91
C PRO A 67 6.66 -2.60 -7.72
N SER A 68 6.81 -1.94 -6.58
CA SER A 68 7.15 -2.55 -5.30
C SER A 68 5.93 -3.10 -4.58
N VAL A 69 4.76 -2.52 -4.86
CA VAL A 69 3.46 -2.97 -4.33
C VAL A 69 2.44 -2.98 -5.46
N VAL A 70 1.64 -4.05 -5.53
CA VAL A 70 0.47 -4.17 -6.41
C VAL A 70 -0.71 -4.62 -5.58
N ILE A 71 -1.78 -3.84 -5.55
CA ILE A 71 -3.03 -4.18 -4.87
C ILE A 71 -4.09 -4.43 -5.92
N THR A 72 -4.65 -5.64 -5.97
CA THR A 72 -5.63 -6.06 -6.99
C THR A 72 -7.01 -6.25 -6.38
N LYS A 73 -8.06 -5.97 -7.16
CA LYS A 73 -9.45 -6.21 -6.79
C LYS A 73 -10.30 -6.52 -8.01
N SER A 74 -11.19 -7.52 -7.90
CA SER A 74 -12.29 -7.70 -8.86
C SER A 74 -13.39 -6.69 -8.60
N ILE A 75 -13.76 -5.90 -9.60
CA ILE A 75 -14.80 -4.86 -9.48
C ILE A 75 -16.20 -5.49 -9.41
N GLY A 76 -16.43 -6.58 -10.12
CA GLY A 76 -17.73 -7.25 -10.19
C GLY A 76 -17.88 -8.48 -9.29
N GLY A 77 -16.88 -8.80 -8.46
CA GLY A 77 -16.86 -10.02 -7.64
C GLY A 77 -16.56 -9.77 -6.17
N SER A 78 -16.90 -10.77 -5.34
CA SER A 78 -16.68 -10.77 -3.90
C SER A 78 -15.27 -11.24 -3.49
N SER A 79 -14.32 -11.40 -4.42
CA SER A 79 -12.95 -11.84 -4.11
C SER A 79 -12.22 -10.86 -3.21
N ALA A 80 -11.25 -11.35 -2.45
CA ALA A 80 -10.43 -10.53 -1.57
C ALA A 80 -9.56 -9.50 -2.34
N TRP A 81 -9.01 -8.54 -1.64
CA TRP A 81 -8.05 -7.56 -2.16
C TRP A 81 -6.65 -8.17 -2.09
N GLY A 82 -6.13 -8.68 -3.21
CA GLY A 82 -4.81 -9.29 -3.26
C GLY A 82 -3.68 -8.25 -3.20
N VAL A 83 -2.65 -8.48 -2.38
CA VAL A 83 -1.50 -7.58 -2.22
C VAL A 83 -0.21 -8.31 -2.50
N TYR A 84 0.50 -7.90 -3.56
CA TYR A 84 1.92 -8.15 -3.76
C TYR A 84 2.73 -7.10 -3.01
N HIS A 85 3.78 -7.52 -2.32
CA HIS A 85 4.74 -6.63 -1.69
C HIS A 85 6.17 -7.12 -1.98
N ILE A 86 7.06 -6.23 -2.41
CA ILE A 86 8.42 -6.57 -2.83
C ILE A 86 9.21 -7.35 -1.76
N SER A 87 9.04 -7.00 -0.48
CA SER A 87 9.71 -7.69 0.63
C SER A 87 9.21 -9.10 0.89
N LEU A 88 8.06 -9.49 0.35
CA LEU A 88 7.53 -10.86 0.43
C LEU A 88 7.93 -11.70 -0.79
N GLY A 89 8.21 -11.04 -1.91
CA GLY A 89 8.51 -11.69 -3.17
C GLY A 89 7.26 -12.23 -3.90
N ASN A 90 7.52 -12.90 -5.01
CA ASN A 90 6.52 -13.29 -6.00
C ASN A 90 5.80 -14.63 -5.72
N THR A 91 6.17 -15.32 -4.64
CA THR A 91 5.51 -16.57 -4.24
C THR A 91 4.43 -16.36 -3.19
N LYS A 92 4.30 -15.13 -2.66
CA LYS A 92 3.51 -14.82 -1.48
C LYS A 92 2.49 -13.72 -1.75
N ILE A 93 1.37 -13.76 -1.00
CA ILE A 93 0.30 -12.77 -1.04
C ILE A 93 -0.16 -12.42 0.38
N LEU A 94 -0.62 -11.20 0.55
CA LEU A 94 -1.47 -10.77 1.66
C LEU A 94 -2.83 -10.31 1.11
N PHE A 95 -3.82 -10.22 1.98
CA PHE A 95 -5.14 -9.69 1.63
C PHE A 95 -5.45 -8.45 2.46
N LEU A 96 -5.71 -7.32 1.80
CA LEU A 96 -5.90 -6.02 2.47
C LEU A 96 -7.16 -5.99 3.34
N ASN A 97 -8.16 -6.77 3.00
CA ASN A 97 -9.43 -6.87 3.72
C ASN A 97 -9.47 -8.01 4.75
N GLU A 98 -8.32 -8.64 5.04
CA GLU A 98 -8.23 -9.80 5.95
C GLU A 98 -7.13 -9.61 6.98
N THR A 99 -7.27 -10.33 8.10
CA THR A 99 -6.24 -10.38 9.16
C THR A 99 -5.18 -11.45 8.92
N GLY A 100 -5.41 -12.40 8.00
CA GLY A 100 -4.59 -13.58 7.78
C GLY A 100 -3.08 -13.29 7.63
N ALA A 101 -2.27 -14.29 8.00
CA ALA A 101 -0.85 -14.32 7.67
C ALA A 101 -0.64 -14.46 6.15
N VAL A 102 0.60 -14.30 5.71
CA VAL A 102 0.98 -14.43 4.31
C VAL A 102 0.60 -15.80 3.74
N GLY A 103 -0.09 -15.79 2.59
CA GLY A 103 -0.38 -16.99 1.79
C GLY A 103 0.73 -17.29 0.79
N THR A 104 0.85 -18.56 0.39
CA THR A 104 1.81 -19.01 -0.63
C THR A 104 1.09 -19.90 -1.63
N ASN A 105 0.98 -19.44 -2.87
CA ASN A 105 0.38 -20.20 -3.97
C ASN A 105 0.81 -19.62 -5.30
N VAL A 106 1.21 -20.48 -6.24
CA VAL A 106 1.55 -20.10 -7.62
C VAL A 106 0.38 -19.43 -8.37
N ALA A 107 -0.86 -19.73 -7.97
CA ALA A 107 -2.06 -19.16 -8.58
C ALA A 107 -2.21 -17.64 -8.38
N TYR A 108 -1.41 -17.00 -7.51
CA TYR A 108 -1.47 -15.55 -7.32
C TYR A 108 -0.62 -14.81 -8.37
N TRP A 109 0.69 -14.90 -8.27
CA TRP A 109 1.62 -14.10 -9.10
C TRP A 109 2.41 -14.97 -10.08
N ASN A 110 2.01 -16.24 -10.26
CA ASN A 110 2.69 -17.22 -11.11
C ASN A 110 4.20 -17.29 -10.85
N ASN A 111 4.61 -17.12 -9.59
CA ASN A 111 6.02 -17.07 -9.14
C ASN A 111 6.89 -16.11 -9.96
N THR A 112 6.31 -15.05 -10.50
CA THR A 112 6.98 -14.11 -11.39
C THR A 112 6.93 -12.69 -10.81
N SER A 113 8.10 -12.10 -10.59
CA SER A 113 8.21 -10.72 -10.09
C SER A 113 7.78 -9.71 -11.15
N PRO A 114 7.21 -8.56 -10.75
CA PRO A 114 6.99 -7.46 -11.65
C PRO A 114 8.28 -7.00 -12.34
N THR A 115 8.14 -6.51 -13.57
CA THR A 115 9.20 -5.92 -14.38
C THR A 115 8.97 -4.40 -14.51
N SER A 116 9.80 -3.71 -15.28
CA SER A 116 9.59 -2.29 -15.61
C SER A 116 8.36 -2.04 -16.49
N SER A 117 7.79 -3.07 -17.10
CA SER A 117 6.68 -2.94 -18.07
C SER A 117 5.39 -3.59 -17.59
N VAL A 118 5.47 -4.74 -16.92
CA VAL A 118 4.31 -5.57 -16.56
C VAL A 118 4.43 -6.14 -15.15
N PHE A 119 3.28 -6.43 -14.53
CA PHE A 119 3.17 -7.40 -13.46
C PHE A 119 2.45 -8.66 -13.95
N THR A 120 2.71 -9.79 -13.30
CA THR A 120 2.09 -11.07 -13.64
C THR A 120 0.95 -11.37 -12.68
N VAL A 121 -0.13 -11.90 -13.19
CA VAL A 121 -1.27 -12.43 -12.43
C VAL A 121 -1.45 -13.92 -12.75
N GLY A 122 -1.80 -14.70 -11.74
CA GLY A 122 -2.13 -16.12 -11.89
C GLY A 122 -3.60 -16.35 -12.16
N SER A 123 -4.10 -17.53 -11.77
CA SER A 123 -5.48 -17.96 -12.02
C SER A 123 -6.44 -17.69 -10.83
N ASP A 124 -5.93 -17.20 -9.71
CA ASP A 124 -6.76 -16.93 -8.52
C ASP A 124 -7.67 -15.71 -8.73
N ALA A 125 -8.90 -15.80 -8.24
CA ALA A 125 -9.92 -14.76 -8.39
C ALA A 125 -9.56 -13.43 -7.71
N ALA A 126 -8.71 -13.43 -6.68
CA ALA A 126 -8.25 -12.20 -6.03
C ALA A 126 -7.33 -11.36 -6.92
N VAL A 127 -6.67 -11.98 -7.90
CA VAL A 127 -5.71 -11.32 -8.78
C VAL A 127 -6.14 -11.27 -10.24
N ASN A 128 -7.01 -12.23 -10.71
CA ASN A 128 -7.41 -12.30 -12.11
C ASN A 128 -8.74 -13.04 -12.30
N HIS A 129 -9.81 -12.54 -11.68
CA HIS A 129 -11.13 -13.17 -11.72
C HIS A 129 -11.68 -13.30 -13.13
N SER A 130 -11.97 -14.52 -13.57
CA SER A 130 -12.51 -14.80 -14.90
C SER A 130 -13.84 -14.08 -15.15
N GLY A 131 -13.93 -13.37 -16.27
CA GLY A 131 -15.15 -12.70 -16.72
C GLY A 131 -15.50 -11.40 -15.97
N ASN A 132 -14.68 -10.98 -15.00
CA ASN A 132 -14.89 -9.73 -14.30
C ASN A 132 -13.84 -8.68 -14.67
N ASP A 133 -14.24 -7.42 -14.59
CA ASP A 133 -13.29 -6.32 -14.61
C ASP A 133 -12.45 -6.35 -13.34
N MET A 134 -11.15 -6.22 -13.51
CA MET A 134 -10.15 -6.12 -12.46
C MET A 134 -9.59 -4.71 -12.40
N ILE A 135 -9.22 -4.28 -11.20
CA ILE A 135 -8.45 -3.05 -10.96
C ILE A 135 -7.19 -3.37 -10.16
N ALA A 136 -6.08 -2.72 -10.48
CA ALA A 136 -4.88 -2.73 -9.66
C ALA A 136 -4.41 -1.32 -9.36
N TYR A 137 -3.89 -1.14 -8.14
CA TYR A 137 -3.12 0.03 -7.70
C TYR A 137 -1.67 -0.40 -7.60
N CYS A 138 -0.82 0.17 -8.45
CA CYS A 138 0.60 -0.15 -8.51
C CYS A 138 1.42 1.01 -7.95
N PHE A 139 2.38 0.71 -7.07
CA PHE A 139 3.25 1.71 -6.48
C PHE A 139 4.71 1.30 -6.66
N THR A 140 5.56 2.23 -7.11
CA THR A 140 7.02 2.09 -7.14
C THR A 140 7.67 3.06 -6.17
N GLU A 141 8.84 2.72 -5.65
CA GLU A 141 9.57 3.64 -4.78
C GLU A 141 10.04 4.87 -5.56
N ILE A 142 9.78 6.03 -4.98
CA ILE A 142 10.30 7.33 -5.42
C ILE A 142 11.15 7.89 -4.30
N THR A 143 12.40 8.19 -4.60
CA THR A 143 13.37 8.71 -3.62
C THR A 143 12.81 9.92 -2.87
N ASN A 144 12.91 9.89 -1.55
CA ASN A 144 12.39 10.91 -0.62
C ASN A 144 10.86 11.12 -0.63
N TYR A 145 10.10 10.25 -1.28
CA TYR A 145 8.63 10.34 -1.31
C TYR A 145 7.95 9.06 -0.86
N SER A 146 8.36 7.90 -1.37
CA SER A 146 7.73 6.63 -1.02
C SER A 146 8.75 5.54 -0.73
N LYS A 147 8.44 4.69 0.24
CA LYS A 147 9.29 3.57 0.66
C LYS A 147 8.43 2.36 1.01
N PHE A 148 8.82 1.19 0.50
CA PHE A 148 8.17 -0.08 0.74
C PHE A 148 9.20 -1.07 1.23
N GLY A 149 9.06 -1.54 2.46
CA GLY A 149 10.07 -2.38 3.09
C GLY A 149 9.52 -3.29 4.15
N PHE A 150 10.41 -3.79 4.97
CA PHE A 150 10.08 -4.60 6.12
C PHE A 150 10.95 -4.23 7.32
N TYR A 151 10.52 -4.64 8.50
CA TYR A 151 11.30 -4.65 9.72
C TYR A 151 10.91 -5.87 10.57
N VAL A 152 11.74 -6.19 11.54
CA VAL A 152 11.49 -7.27 12.51
C VAL A 152 11.10 -6.65 13.84
N GLY A 153 10.02 -7.13 14.42
CA GLY A 153 9.59 -6.73 15.76
C GLY A 153 10.52 -7.27 16.83
N ASP A 154 10.62 -6.60 17.96
CA ASP A 154 11.45 -6.94 19.11
C ASP A 154 10.69 -6.98 20.44
N ALA A 155 9.38 -6.78 20.41
CA ALA A 155 8.47 -6.71 21.54
C ALA A 155 8.86 -5.69 22.64
N LEU A 156 9.73 -4.74 22.34
CA LEU A 156 10.15 -3.74 23.33
C LEU A 156 9.14 -2.57 23.41
N ASN A 157 8.78 -2.21 24.64
CA ASN A 157 8.07 -0.96 24.92
C ASN A 157 9.05 0.19 24.94
N LYS A 158 8.75 1.29 24.23
CA LYS A 158 9.54 2.53 24.11
C LYS A 158 10.91 2.38 23.45
N GLY A 159 11.38 1.16 23.20
CA GLY A 159 12.68 0.85 22.63
C GLY A 159 12.66 0.13 21.28
N GLY A 160 11.49 -0.11 20.70
CA GLY A 160 11.30 -0.90 19.47
C GLY A 160 12.08 -0.43 18.22
N PRO A 161 11.95 -1.08 17.08
CA PRO A 161 12.74 -0.80 15.90
C PRO A 161 12.59 0.64 15.38
N PHE A 162 13.69 1.24 14.91
CA PHE A 162 13.67 2.43 14.06
C PHE A 162 13.69 1.98 12.60
N VAL A 163 12.74 2.48 11.82
CA VAL A 163 12.60 2.18 10.39
C VAL A 163 12.94 3.42 9.58
N TYR A 164 14.08 3.35 8.88
CA TYR A 164 14.55 4.43 8.04
C TYR A 164 13.80 4.45 6.69
N THR A 165 13.18 5.56 6.35
CA THR A 165 12.51 5.78 5.06
C THR A 165 13.27 6.74 4.13
N GLY A 166 14.15 7.57 4.68
CA GLY A 166 14.86 8.63 3.95
C GLY A 166 14.07 9.95 3.89
N PHE A 167 12.87 9.98 4.47
CA PHE A 167 12.00 11.15 4.55
C PHE A 167 11.11 11.06 5.79
N ARG A 168 10.45 12.14 6.14
CA ARG A 168 9.41 12.16 7.16
C ARG A 168 8.12 11.59 6.58
N PRO A 169 7.60 10.45 7.05
CA PRO A 169 6.33 9.91 6.59
C PRO A 169 5.16 10.85 6.92
N ALA A 170 4.25 11.02 5.98
CA ALA A 170 2.95 11.62 6.21
C ALA A 170 1.87 10.55 6.39
N TRP A 171 2.08 9.37 5.80
CA TRP A 171 1.20 8.21 5.92
C TRP A 171 2.03 6.94 5.95
N ILE A 172 1.63 6.01 6.82
CA ILE A 172 2.28 4.70 7.01
C ILE A 172 1.19 3.64 7.10
N MET A 173 1.39 2.51 6.44
CA MET A 173 0.59 1.30 6.66
C MET A 173 1.52 0.13 6.97
N ILE A 174 1.18 -0.65 7.99
CA ILE A 174 1.97 -1.79 8.49
C ILE A 174 1.10 -3.05 8.52
N LYS A 175 1.70 -4.18 8.18
CA LYS A 175 1.06 -5.50 8.31
C LYS A 175 2.05 -6.54 8.81
N ARG A 176 1.67 -7.23 9.87
CA ARG A 176 2.34 -8.47 10.30
C ARG A 176 2.15 -9.56 9.25
N THR A 177 3.24 -10.31 8.93
CA THR A 177 3.23 -11.28 7.84
C THR A 177 3.18 -12.74 8.28
N ASP A 178 3.65 -13.05 9.48
CA ASP A 178 3.77 -14.41 10.03
C ASP A 178 2.61 -14.83 10.93
N GLY A 179 1.69 -13.92 11.21
CA GLY A 179 0.54 -14.15 12.08
C GLY A 179 -0.67 -13.33 11.68
N ALA A 180 -1.82 -13.70 12.23
CA ALA A 180 -3.06 -12.98 12.01
C ALA A 180 -3.05 -11.67 12.80
N ASP A 181 -3.19 -10.54 12.11
CA ASP A 181 -3.36 -9.21 12.72
C ASP A 181 -3.94 -8.22 11.71
N THR A 182 -4.27 -7.01 12.15
CA THR A 182 -4.84 -5.96 11.31
C THR A 182 -3.80 -5.29 10.41
N TRP A 183 -4.27 -4.71 9.28
CA TRP A 183 -3.55 -3.69 8.53
C TRP A 183 -3.70 -2.37 9.25
N THR A 184 -2.64 -1.88 9.85
CA THR A 184 -2.67 -0.70 10.70
C THR A 184 -2.14 0.51 9.96
N MET A 185 -2.91 1.61 9.98
CA MET A 185 -2.59 2.86 9.26
C MET A 185 -2.41 4.01 10.23
N TYR A 186 -1.43 4.87 9.94
CA TYR A 186 -1.09 6.08 10.69
C TYR A 186 -0.87 7.24 9.72
N ASP A 187 -1.14 8.46 10.17
CA ASP A 187 -0.82 9.68 9.43
C ASP A 187 -0.43 10.84 10.35
N ASN A 188 0.12 11.90 9.77
CA ASN A 188 0.58 13.07 10.49
C ASN A 188 -0.43 14.23 10.53
N LYS A 189 -1.68 14.03 10.09
CA LYS A 189 -2.71 15.08 9.99
C LYS A 189 -3.80 14.96 11.05
N ARG A 190 -4.10 13.75 11.52
CA ARG A 190 -5.02 13.56 12.64
C ARG A 190 -4.36 13.99 13.93
N ILE A 191 -5.14 14.15 14.99
CA ILE A 191 -4.69 14.63 16.29
C ILE A 191 -3.56 13.73 16.82
N GLY A 192 -2.50 14.35 17.31
CA GLY A 192 -1.56 13.71 18.21
C GLY A 192 -0.43 12.94 17.55
N TYR A 193 -0.02 13.23 16.31
CA TYR A 193 1.17 12.57 15.84
C TYR A 193 2.37 12.86 16.76
N ASN A 194 3.09 11.80 17.15
CA ASN A 194 4.19 11.76 18.12
C ASN A 194 3.82 11.96 19.60
N VAL A 195 2.54 12.03 19.93
CA VAL A 195 2.08 11.89 21.33
C VAL A 195 1.12 10.70 21.40
N ASP A 196 0.10 10.68 20.57
CA ASP A 196 -0.86 9.58 20.44
C ASP A 196 -1.14 9.37 18.96
N ASN A 197 -0.38 8.49 18.29
CA ASN A 197 -0.60 8.14 16.89
C ASN A 197 -1.76 7.15 16.81
N ASN A 198 -2.95 7.69 16.63
CA ASN A 198 -4.17 6.92 16.61
C ASN A 198 -4.23 6.00 15.37
N PRO A 199 -4.16 4.68 15.54
CA PRO A 199 -4.27 3.75 14.42
C PRO A 199 -5.68 3.69 13.86
N LEU A 200 -5.77 3.54 12.54
CA LEU A 200 -6.95 3.05 11.82
C LEU A 200 -6.61 1.72 11.14
N PHE A 201 -7.64 0.95 10.82
CA PHE A 201 -7.47 -0.40 10.30
C PHE A 201 -8.17 -0.57 8.96
N ALA A 202 -7.43 -0.96 7.91
CA ALA A 202 -8.00 -1.13 6.57
C ALA A 202 -9.00 -2.30 6.48
N ASN A 203 -8.88 -3.28 7.37
CA ASN A 203 -9.64 -4.52 7.37
C ASN A 203 -10.57 -4.68 8.59
N ALA A 204 -10.84 -3.61 9.32
CA ALA A 204 -11.72 -3.67 10.48
C ALA A 204 -12.63 -2.43 10.55
N THR A 205 -13.79 -2.60 11.17
CA THR A 205 -14.81 -1.55 11.38
C THR A 205 -14.69 -0.87 12.74
N THR A 206 -13.63 -1.17 13.49
CA THR A 206 -13.36 -0.54 14.79
C THR A 206 -13.08 0.94 14.62
N THR A 207 -13.57 1.72 15.55
CA THR A 207 -13.27 3.15 15.66
C THR A 207 -11.78 3.38 15.89
N GLU A 208 -11.33 4.60 15.64
CA GLU A 208 -9.99 5.06 15.97
C GLU A 208 -9.68 4.78 17.46
N SER A 209 -8.51 4.22 17.74
CA SER A 209 -8.03 3.98 19.11
C SER A 209 -6.90 4.97 19.45
N THR A 210 -6.80 5.32 20.74
CA THR A 210 -5.72 6.18 21.25
C THR A 210 -4.57 5.31 21.73
N ASP A 211 -3.68 4.94 20.81
CA ASP A 211 -2.53 4.08 21.08
C ASP A 211 -1.22 4.80 20.71
N ASP A 212 -0.28 4.84 21.63
CA ASP A 212 1.08 5.37 21.37
C ASP A 212 1.96 4.26 20.75
N ASP A 213 1.65 3.91 19.51
CA ASP A 213 2.27 2.78 18.80
C ASP A 213 3.63 3.12 18.20
N LEU A 214 3.77 4.32 17.63
CA LEU A 214 5.00 4.75 16.95
C LEU A 214 5.17 6.28 16.98
N ASP A 215 6.39 6.74 16.74
CA ASP A 215 6.69 8.15 16.45
C ASP A 215 7.05 8.31 14.97
N ILE A 216 6.51 9.36 14.35
CA ILE A 216 6.90 9.80 13.01
C ILE A 216 8.08 10.77 13.15
N LEU A 217 9.23 10.41 12.57
CA LEU A 217 10.48 11.16 12.68
C LEU A 217 10.85 11.81 11.34
N SER A 218 11.84 12.70 11.32
CA SER A 218 12.26 13.44 10.13
C SER A 218 12.74 12.57 8.96
N ASN A 219 13.17 11.34 9.24
CA ASN A 219 13.77 10.42 8.27
C ASN A 219 13.25 8.98 8.37
N GLY A 220 12.11 8.78 9.05
CA GLY A 220 11.51 7.46 9.25
C GLY A 220 10.48 7.44 10.35
N PHE A 221 10.29 6.28 10.96
CA PHE A 221 9.42 6.10 12.12
C PHE A 221 10.04 5.16 13.15
N LYS A 222 9.66 5.35 14.40
CA LYS A 222 10.13 4.57 15.54
C LYS A 222 8.98 3.85 16.19
N ILE A 223 9.06 2.53 16.29
CA ILE A 223 8.07 1.73 17.02
C ILE A 223 8.26 1.95 18.52
N LYS A 224 7.18 2.19 19.23
CA LYS A 224 7.21 2.48 20.68
C LYS A 224 6.49 1.44 21.53
N ARG A 225 5.51 0.75 20.98
CA ARG A 225 4.66 -0.15 21.74
C ARG A 225 4.94 -1.61 21.42
N ASN A 226 4.95 -2.46 22.45
CA ASN A 226 4.82 -3.90 22.28
C ASN A 226 3.36 -4.22 21.93
N SER A 227 3.07 -4.36 20.64
CA SER A 227 1.75 -4.66 20.12
C SER A 227 1.85 -5.74 19.05
N GLY A 228 0.96 -6.74 19.10
CA GLY A 228 0.92 -7.85 18.14
C GLY A 228 0.91 -7.38 16.69
N ARG A 229 0.19 -6.29 16.41
CA ARG A 229 -0.01 -5.75 15.05
C ARG A 229 1.23 -5.08 14.44
N ILE A 230 2.17 -4.58 15.27
CA ILE A 230 3.32 -3.82 14.77
C ILE A 230 4.67 -4.18 15.39
N ASN A 231 4.71 -4.96 16.49
CA ASN A 231 5.97 -5.21 17.23
C ASN A 231 6.00 -6.55 17.97
N THR A 232 5.49 -7.61 17.39
CA THR A 232 5.68 -8.97 17.96
C THR A 232 7.13 -9.38 17.83
N ASP A 233 7.69 -10.00 18.88
CA ASP A 233 9.07 -10.49 18.91
C ASP A 233 9.38 -11.45 17.76
N GLY A 234 10.45 -11.18 17.03
CA GLY A 234 10.89 -11.95 15.87
C GLY A 234 9.95 -11.91 14.64
N ALA A 235 8.80 -11.27 14.74
CA ALA A 235 7.83 -11.23 13.64
C ALA A 235 8.26 -10.24 12.52
N ASN A 236 8.04 -10.66 11.28
CA ASN A 236 8.26 -9.81 10.12
C ASN A 236 7.05 -8.91 9.86
N MET A 237 7.30 -7.62 9.77
CA MET A 237 6.32 -6.58 9.42
C MET A 237 6.68 -6.00 8.06
N VAL A 238 5.74 -5.97 7.11
CA VAL A 238 5.90 -5.19 5.88
C VAL A 238 5.26 -3.83 6.08
N TYR A 239 5.78 -2.80 5.39
CA TYR A 239 5.23 -1.46 5.46
C TYR A 239 5.20 -0.76 4.11
N MET A 240 4.26 0.16 3.99
CA MET A 240 4.18 1.20 2.98
C MET A 240 4.27 2.55 3.68
N ALA A 241 5.15 3.43 3.19
CA ALA A 241 5.29 4.79 3.74
C ALA A 241 5.36 5.82 2.60
N PHE A 242 4.67 6.95 2.80
CA PHE A 242 4.67 8.07 1.85
C PHE A 242 4.94 9.38 2.59
N ALA A 243 5.74 10.26 1.96
CA ALA A 243 5.88 11.65 2.37
C ALA A 243 4.64 12.46 1.93
N GLU A 244 4.54 13.69 2.41
CA GLU A 244 3.42 14.59 2.09
C GLU A 244 3.38 14.98 0.60
N ASN A 245 4.56 15.18 0.00
CA ASN A 245 4.71 15.54 -1.41
C ASN A 245 5.91 14.82 -2.02
N PRO A 246 5.87 14.45 -3.31
CA PRO A 246 7.05 14.00 -4.04
C PRO A 246 8.12 15.08 -4.04
N PHE A 247 9.40 14.65 -4.05
CA PHE A 247 10.52 15.57 -4.24
C PHE A 247 10.48 16.08 -5.68
N VAL A 248 10.21 17.38 -5.86
CA VAL A 248 10.28 18.00 -7.17
C VAL A 248 11.59 18.80 -7.25
N THR A 249 12.44 18.46 -8.21
CA THR A 249 13.68 19.20 -8.45
C THR A 249 13.38 20.62 -8.94
N SER A 250 14.27 21.56 -8.67
CA SER A 250 14.14 23.00 -8.92
C SER A 250 13.95 23.43 -10.38
N THR A 251 13.78 22.50 -11.29
CA THR A 251 13.59 22.76 -12.74
C THR A 251 12.13 22.88 -13.15
N ASP A 252 11.19 22.46 -12.29
CA ASP A 252 9.77 22.54 -12.58
C ASP A 252 9.09 23.58 -11.69
N ASN A 253 9.03 24.78 -12.21
CA ASN A 253 8.13 25.91 -11.95
C ASN A 253 7.25 25.79 -10.68
N GLY A 254 7.84 25.92 -9.49
CA GLY A 254 7.11 26.19 -8.27
C GLY A 254 6.94 25.04 -7.27
N SER A 255 7.63 23.96 -7.43
CA SER A 255 7.57 22.85 -6.47
C SER A 255 8.56 23.03 -5.33
N ILE A 256 8.06 23.09 -4.12
CA ILE A 256 8.87 23.22 -2.91
C ILE A 256 9.42 21.84 -2.55
N PRO A 257 10.75 21.68 -2.39
CA PRO A 257 11.32 20.44 -1.88
C PRO A 257 10.68 20.06 -0.55
N ALA A 258 10.38 18.79 -0.34
CA ALA A 258 10.02 18.28 0.98
C ALA A 258 11.21 18.55 1.91
N THR A 259 11.16 19.63 2.68
CA THR A 259 12.18 19.94 3.66
C THR A 259 11.97 19.06 4.88
N ALA A 260 13.00 18.31 5.28
CA ALA A 260 13.05 17.74 6.61
C ALA A 260 12.96 18.89 7.63
N ARG A 261 11.88 18.95 8.36
CA ARG A 261 11.70 19.85 9.51
C ARG A 261 11.61 19.02 10.77
#